data_619c30218cabcc5acc2acc17284bfe8e
#
_entry.id   619c30218cabcc5acc2acc17284bfe8e
#
_cell.length_a   1.000
_cell.length_b   1.000
_cell.length_c   1.000
_cell.angle_alpha   90.00
_cell.angle_beta   90.00
_cell.angle_gamma   90.00
#
_symmetry.space_group_name_H-M   'P 1'
#
loop_
_entity.id
_entity.type
_entity.pdbx_description
1 polymer ?
#
loop_
_entity_poly.entity_id
_entity_poly.type
_entity_poly.pdbx_seq_one_letter_code
_entity_poly.pdbx_strand_id
1 'polypeptide(L)'
;MGGGGSGQLSIVAKLPEFSLQTADGELFERKDLNEKISVVNFFYTKCPDSCTEQNAQIEELQKTFAHMQKVQFLSISIQPEADSVAALKRYSEKFGKAGKTRIWLTGEPEKVKQLIENGFLLSMKNWPEKYSKKFVLLDDEARICGFYASGSPEILNILKSHIWELSGKAGE
;
A
#
# COMPACT_ATOMS: atom_id res chain seq x y z
N MET A 1 -10.52 -3.46 26.82
CA MET A 1 -10.46 -3.59 26.29
C MET A 1 -10.46 -3.48 25.68
N GLY A 2 -10.59 -3.43 25.67
CA GLY A 2 -10.67 -3.50 24.97
C GLY A 2 -10.83 -3.40 24.35
N GLY A 3 -10.91 -3.25 24.40
CA GLY A 3 -11.15 -3.25 23.60
C GLY A 3 -11.53 -3.42 22.98
N GLY A 4 -11.87 -3.30 23.69
CA GLY A 4 -12.68 -3.52 22.89
C GLY A 4 -12.49 -3.93 21.69
N GLY A 5 -12.72 -4.86 21.53
CA GLY A 5 -12.61 -5.42 20.32
C GLY A 5 -12.29 -4.46 19.26
N SER A 6 -13.06 -3.47 19.15
CA SER A 6 -12.80 -2.50 18.11
C SER A 6 -11.40 -1.96 18.26
N GLY A 7 -10.74 -1.77 17.17
CA GLY A 7 -9.39 -1.32 17.20
C GLY A 7 -8.44 -2.31 17.82
N GLN A 8 -8.88 -3.53 17.93
CA GLN A 8 -8.06 -4.59 18.51
C GLN A 8 -7.16 -5.23 17.46
N LEU A 9 -6.86 -4.51 16.39
CA LEU A 9 -5.95 -5.02 15.40
C LEU A 9 -4.58 -5.21 16.01
N SER A 10 -4.02 -6.37 15.81
CA SER A 10 -2.70 -6.69 16.30
C SER A 10 -1.66 -5.93 15.52
N ILE A 11 -0.64 -5.42 16.22
CA ILE A 11 0.46 -4.77 15.56
C ILE A 11 1.53 -5.82 15.30
N VAL A 12 1.90 -5.99 14.04
CA VAL A 12 2.90 -6.96 13.63
C VAL A 12 4.30 -6.38 13.81
N ALA A 13 4.53 -5.18 13.27
CA ALA A 13 5.84 -4.55 13.33
C ALA A 13 5.72 -3.11 12.89
N LYS A 14 6.66 -2.28 13.32
CA LYS A 14 6.78 -0.92 12.83
C LYS A 14 7.75 -0.91 11.65
N LEU A 15 7.42 -0.16 10.60
CA LEU A 15 8.32 -0.05 9.46
C LEU A 15 9.60 0.68 9.85
N PRO A 16 10.74 0.26 9.29
CA PRO A 16 11.99 1.00 9.49
C PRO A 16 11.97 2.29 8.70
N GLU A 17 12.95 3.15 8.93
CA GLU A 17 13.14 4.33 8.10
C GLU A 17 13.38 3.91 6.66
N PHE A 18 12.82 4.65 5.73
CA PHE A 18 13.00 4.40 4.31
C PHE A 18 12.89 5.71 3.54
N SER A 19 13.34 5.69 2.30
CA SER A 19 13.28 6.82 1.41
C SER A 19 13.00 6.30 0.00
N LEU A 20 11.89 6.74 -0.57
CA LEU A 20 11.46 6.36 -1.91
C LEU A 20 11.13 7.62 -2.69
N GLN A 21 10.79 7.46 -3.96
CA GLN A 21 10.37 8.57 -4.82
C GLN A 21 8.98 8.32 -5.38
N THR A 22 8.19 9.37 -5.43
CA THR A 22 6.85 9.29 -6.04
C THR A 22 6.94 9.38 -7.56
N ALA A 23 5.83 9.12 -8.22
CA ALA A 23 5.74 9.26 -9.68
C ALA A 23 5.95 10.71 -10.15
N ASP A 24 5.89 11.67 -9.24
CA ASP A 24 6.17 13.07 -9.55
C ASP A 24 7.61 13.46 -9.20
N GLY A 25 8.41 12.48 -8.80
CA GLY A 25 9.82 12.72 -8.46
C GLY A 25 10.05 13.28 -7.07
N GLU A 26 9.01 13.30 -6.25
CA GLU A 26 9.12 13.82 -4.89
C GLU A 26 9.60 12.75 -3.93
N LEU A 27 10.26 13.18 -2.87
CA LEU A 27 10.72 12.27 -1.83
C LEU A 27 9.55 11.79 -0.99
N PHE A 28 9.53 10.49 -0.68
CA PHE A 28 8.52 9.90 0.18
C PHE A 28 9.22 9.05 1.24
N GLU A 29 8.99 9.38 2.50
CA GLU A 29 9.69 8.77 3.62
C GLU A 29 8.71 8.22 4.65
N ARG A 30 9.23 7.49 5.63
CA ARG A 30 8.37 6.93 6.69
C ARG A 30 7.54 8.01 7.39
N LYS A 31 8.10 9.20 7.59
CA LYS A 31 7.36 10.28 8.26
C LYS A 31 6.08 10.66 7.50
N ASP A 32 6.03 10.41 6.20
CA ASP A 32 4.85 10.72 5.40
C ASP A 32 3.70 9.75 5.66
N LEU A 33 3.95 8.71 6.43
CA LEU A 33 2.92 7.77 6.87
C LEU A 33 2.29 8.19 8.20
N ASN A 34 2.94 9.10 8.92
CA ASN A 34 2.44 9.52 10.24
C ASN A 34 1.11 10.24 10.12
N GLU A 35 0.20 9.93 11.03
CA GLU A 35 -1.15 10.50 11.08
C GLU A 35 -1.99 10.14 9.86
N LYS A 36 -1.57 9.12 9.12
CA LYS A 36 -2.30 8.59 7.98
C LYS A 36 -2.56 7.10 8.18
N ILE A 37 -3.64 6.62 7.61
CA ILE A 37 -3.90 5.19 7.52
C ILE A 37 -3.56 4.81 6.10
N SER A 38 -2.64 3.86 5.92
CA SER A 38 -2.12 3.55 4.59
C SER A 38 -2.43 2.12 4.18
N VAL A 39 -2.93 1.97 2.97
CA VAL A 39 -3.12 0.66 2.35
C VAL A 39 -2.04 0.53 1.29
N VAL A 40 -1.19 -0.47 1.42
CA VAL A 40 -0.04 -0.66 0.53
C VAL A 40 -0.26 -1.87 -0.34
N ASN A 41 0.04 -1.75 -1.63
CA ASN A 41 0.13 -2.90 -2.51
C ASN A 41 1.44 -2.87 -3.28
N PHE A 42 1.77 -3.99 -3.89
CA PHE A 42 2.98 -4.14 -4.68
C PHE A 42 2.60 -4.44 -6.12
N PHE A 43 3.40 -3.96 -7.06
CA PHE A 43 3.08 -4.11 -8.48
C PHE A 43 4.34 -3.94 -9.31
N TYR A 44 4.24 -4.14 -10.63
CA TYR A 44 5.25 -3.71 -11.57
C TYR A 44 4.53 -3.38 -12.88
N THR A 45 5.10 -2.44 -13.65
CA THR A 45 4.38 -1.88 -14.79
C THR A 45 4.14 -2.91 -15.91
N LYS A 46 4.94 -3.95 -15.97
CA LYS A 46 4.77 -5.02 -16.95
C LYS A 46 3.96 -6.19 -16.42
N CYS A 47 3.24 -5.97 -15.32
CA CYS A 47 2.43 -7.00 -14.71
C CYS A 47 1.37 -7.51 -15.68
N PRO A 48 1.20 -8.84 -15.77
CA PRO A 48 0.15 -9.40 -16.63
C PRO A 48 -1.24 -9.15 -16.04
N ASP A 49 -2.25 -9.73 -16.68
CA ASP A 49 -3.67 -9.48 -16.37
C ASP A 49 -4.04 -9.65 -14.89
N SER A 50 -3.27 -10.44 -14.14
CA SER A 50 -3.57 -10.66 -12.73
C SER A 50 -3.54 -9.37 -11.90
N CYS A 51 -2.84 -8.35 -12.36
CA CYS A 51 -2.85 -7.05 -11.67
C CYS A 51 -4.13 -6.26 -11.90
N THR A 52 -4.89 -6.61 -12.91
CA THR A 52 -6.13 -5.91 -13.21
C THR A 52 -7.12 -6.03 -12.06
N GLU A 53 -7.23 -7.23 -11.48
CA GLU A 53 -8.13 -7.47 -10.37
C GLU A 53 -7.72 -6.68 -9.14
N GLN A 54 -6.43 -6.67 -8.84
CA GLN A 54 -5.95 -5.91 -7.69
C GLN A 54 -6.18 -4.41 -7.89
N ASN A 55 -5.93 -3.90 -9.10
CA ASN A 55 -6.17 -2.49 -9.38
C ASN A 55 -7.64 -2.14 -9.26
N ALA A 56 -8.55 -3.02 -9.69
CA ALA A 56 -9.98 -2.78 -9.54
C ALA A 56 -10.37 -2.71 -8.07
N GLN A 57 -9.80 -3.55 -7.24
CA GLN A 57 -10.06 -3.54 -5.80
C GLN A 57 -9.54 -2.27 -5.14
N ILE A 58 -8.38 -1.79 -5.58
CA ILE A 58 -7.84 -0.53 -5.06
C ILE A 58 -8.77 0.62 -5.42
N GLU A 59 -9.29 0.64 -6.64
CA GLU A 59 -10.23 1.67 -7.04
C GLU A 59 -11.50 1.62 -6.20
N GLU A 60 -11.97 0.43 -5.88
CA GLU A 60 -13.12 0.29 -4.99
C GLU A 60 -12.84 0.86 -3.61
N LEU A 61 -11.66 0.57 -3.07
CA LEU A 61 -11.24 1.14 -1.78
C LEU A 61 -11.15 2.66 -1.86
N GLN A 62 -10.60 3.19 -2.93
CA GLN A 62 -10.49 4.64 -3.11
C GLN A 62 -11.87 5.29 -3.10
N LYS A 63 -12.85 4.69 -3.76
CA LYS A 63 -14.22 5.21 -3.77
C LYS A 63 -14.85 5.13 -2.39
N THR A 64 -14.66 4.00 -1.71
CA THR A 64 -15.23 3.80 -0.37
C THR A 64 -14.74 4.86 0.62
N PHE A 65 -13.47 5.21 0.54
CA PHE A 65 -12.83 6.12 1.50
C PHE A 65 -12.54 7.51 0.93
N ALA A 66 -13.23 7.89 -0.15
CA ALA A 66 -12.95 9.14 -0.87
C ALA A 66 -13.03 10.38 0.02
N HIS A 67 -13.88 10.36 1.06
CA HIS A 67 -14.07 11.51 1.94
C HIS A 67 -13.12 11.50 3.14
N MET A 68 -12.27 10.51 3.24
CA MET A 68 -11.40 10.36 4.40
C MET A 68 -9.96 10.69 4.01
N GLN A 69 -9.59 11.94 4.24
CA GLN A 69 -8.28 12.42 3.82
C GLN A 69 -7.13 11.72 4.54
N LYS A 70 -7.40 11.13 5.69
CA LYS A 70 -6.37 10.40 6.44
C LYS A 70 -6.03 9.04 5.81
N VAL A 71 -6.89 8.53 4.93
CA VAL A 71 -6.65 7.24 4.28
C VAL A 71 -5.93 7.47 2.96
N GLN A 72 -4.81 6.80 2.79
CA GLN A 72 -4.03 6.93 1.55
C GLN A 72 -3.67 5.55 1.02
N PHE A 73 -3.40 5.50 -0.28
CA PHE A 73 -3.13 4.26 -0.99
C PHE A 73 -1.77 4.34 -1.65
N LEU A 74 -0.90 3.40 -1.30
CA LEU A 74 0.48 3.38 -1.77
C LEU A 74 0.70 2.16 -2.64
N SER A 75 1.31 2.37 -3.81
CA SER A 75 1.64 1.28 -4.72
C SER A 75 3.15 1.30 -4.94
N ILE A 76 3.83 0.26 -4.48
CA ILE A 76 5.28 0.18 -4.52
C ILE A 76 5.72 -0.76 -5.63
N SER A 77 6.58 -0.27 -6.52
CA SER A 77 7.11 -1.12 -7.60
C SER A 77 8.08 -2.15 -7.05
N ILE A 78 7.91 -3.40 -7.48
CA ILE A 78 8.82 -4.49 -7.12
C ILE A 78 9.94 -4.65 -8.14
N GLN A 79 9.94 -3.84 -9.21
CA GLN A 79 11.00 -3.83 -10.22
C GLN A 79 11.46 -2.39 -10.46
N PRO A 80 12.01 -1.73 -9.44
CA PRO A 80 12.36 -0.32 -9.58
C PRO A 80 13.45 -0.07 -10.64
N GLU A 81 14.24 -1.07 -10.96
CA GLU A 81 15.23 -0.94 -12.04
C GLU A 81 14.57 -0.74 -13.41
N ALA A 82 13.35 -1.25 -13.58
CA ALA A 82 12.60 -1.08 -14.82
C ALA A 82 11.55 0.03 -14.69
N ASP A 83 11.08 0.27 -13.46
CA ASP A 83 9.99 1.21 -13.18
C ASP A 83 10.54 2.51 -12.63
N SER A 84 11.09 3.34 -13.52
CA SER A 84 11.60 4.66 -13.16
C SER A 84 10.43 5.60 -12.80
N VAL A 85 10.77 6.76 -12.26
CA VAL A 85 9.78 7.79 -11.98
C VAL A 85 8.95 8.10 -13.24
N ALA A 86 9.60 8.25 -14.38
CA ALA A 86 8.89 8.53 -15.63
C ALA A 86 7.98 7.38 -16.04
N ALA A 87 8.43 6.14 -15.86
CA ALA A 87 7.62 4.97 -16.19
C ALA A 87 6.40 4.88 -15.28
N LEU A 88 6.56 5.18 -13.98
CA LEU A 88 5.45 5.21 -13.05
C LEU A 88 4.43 6.29 -13.41
N LYS A 89 4.92 7.45 -13.83
CA LYS A 89 4.02 8.54 -14.22
C LYS A 89 3.14 8.12 -15.39
N ARG A 90 3.75 7.53 -16.41
CA ARG A 90 3.00 7.04 -17.57
C ARG A 90 2.00 5.97 -17.18
N TYR A 91 2.41 5.06 -16.31
CA TYR A 91 1.54 3.97 -15.87
C TYR A 91 0.36 4.50 -15.08
N SER A 92 0.60 5.45 -14.17
CA SER A 92 -0.46 6.03 -13.34
C SER A 92 -1.53 6.73 -14.19
N GLU A 93 -1.14 7.30 -15.32
CA GLU A 93 -2.07 8.01 -16.18
C GLU A 93 -3.12 7.10 -16.81
N LYS A 94 -2.85 5.80 -16.87
CA LYS A 94 -3.83 4.83 -17.38
C LYS A 94 -5.06 4.74 -16.49
N PHE A 95 -4.95 5.15 -15.25
CA PHE A 95 -6.04 5.03 -14.28
C PHE A 95 -6.80 6.35 -14.08
N GLY A 96 -6.47 7.37 -14.85
CA GLY A 96 -7.17 8.64 -14.79
C GLY A 96 -7.14 9.24 -13.40
N LYS A 97 -8.33 9.67 -12.93
CA LYS A 97 -8.43 10.31 -11.62
C LYS A 97 -8.00 9.40 -10.49
N ALA A 98 -8.33 8.11 -10.57
CA ALA A 98 -7.92 7.15 -9.54
C ALA A 98 -6.40 7.05 -9.48
N GLY A 99 -5.73 7.10 -10.61
CA GLY A 99 -4.28 7.08 -10.64
C GLY A 99 -3.66 8.29 -9.97
N LYS A 100 -4.31 9.44 -10.06
CA LYS A 100 -3.79 10.68 -9.46
C LYS A 100 -3.91 10.69 -7.94
N THR A 101 -4.86 9.93 -7.40
CA THR A 101 -5.07 9.89 -5.95
C THR A 101 -4.33 8.74 -5.28
N ARG A 102 -3.69 7.87 -6.05
CA ARG A 102 -2.79 6.85 -5.52
C ARG A 102 -1.37 7.41 -5.50
N ILE A 103 -0.60 6.98 -4.51
CA ILE A 103 0.81 7.35 -4.42
C ILE A 103 1.61 6.20 -4.98
N TRP A 104 2.28 6.45 -6.11
CA TRP A 104 3.09 5.45 -6.81
C TRP A 104 4.53 5.63 -6.43
N LEU A 105 5.19 4.56 -5.98
CA LEU A 105 6.51 4.65 -5.38
C LEU A 105 7.53 3.75 -6.07
N THR A 106 8.71 4.28 -6.25
CA THR A 106 9.86 3.55 -6.74
C THR A 106 11.09 4.03 -5.96
N GLY A 107 12.23 3.44 -6.22
CA GLY A 107 13.45 3.87 -5.54
C GLY A 107 14.63 3.04 -5.96
N GLU A 108 15.72 3.15 -5.20
CA GLU A 108 16.90 2.36 -5.45
C GLU A 108 16.58 0.88 -5.21
N PRO A 109 16.92 -0.01 -6.16
CA PRO A 109 16.50 -1.41 -6.07
C PRO A 109 16.83 -2.11 -4.77
N GLU A 110 18.04 -1.92 -4.25
CA GLU A 110 18.43 -2.59 -3.02
C GLU A 110 17.66 -2.08 -1.82
N LYS A 111 17.37 -0.78 -1.81
CA LYS A 111 16.58 -0.18 -0.72
C LYS A 111 15.12 -0.62 -0.77
N VAL A 112 14.56 -0.74 -1.96
CA VAL A 112 13.20 -1.26 -2.12
C VAL A 112 13.13 -2.70 -1.63
N LYS A 113 14.12 -3.52 -2.02
CA LYS A 113 14.17 -4.91 -1.58
C LYS A 113 14.24 -5.00 -0.06
N GLN A 114 15.10 -4.22 0.57
CA GLN A 114 15.23 -4.21 2.02
C GLN A 114 13.92 -3.79 2.68
N LEU A 115 13.26 -2.79 2.14
CA LEU A 115 11.98 -2.36 2.70
C LEU A 115 10.94 -3.46 2.61
N ILE A 116 10.85 -4.14 1.48
CA ILE A 116 9.88 -5.20 1.30
C ILE A 116 10.18 -6.39 2.21
N GLU A 117 11.42 -6.85 2.23
CA GLU A 117 11.76 -8.04 2.99
C GLU A 117 11.91 -7.80 4.49
N ASN A 118 12.59 -6.74 4.87
CA ASN A 118 12.84 -6.46 6.28
C ASN A 118 11.80 -5.55 6.91
N GLY A 119 11.18 -4.69 6.11
CA GLY A 119 10.13 -3.79 6.59
C GLY A 119 8.75 -4.43 6.56
N PHE A 120 8.32 -4.81 5.38
CA PHE A 120 7.00 -5.43 5.20
C PHE A 120 6.97 -6.91 5.51
N LEU A 121 8.13 -7.52 5.74
CA LEU A 121 8.24 -8.93 6.13
C LEU A 121 7.71 -9.87 5.04
N LEU A 122 7.90 -9.51 3.78
CA LEU A 122 7.47 -10.30 2.63
C LEU A 122 8.71 -10.80 1.89
N SER A 123 8.79 -12.12 1.67
CA SER A 123 9.90 -12.67 0.92
C SER A 123 9.74 -12.36 -0.57
N MET A 124 10.80 -11.86 -1.20
CA MET A 124 10.80 -11.62 -2.64
C MET A 124 11.31 -12.82 -3.45
N LYS A 125 11.47 -13.96 -2.79
CA LYS A 125 11.87 -15.17 -3.47
C LYS A 125 10.84 -15.50 -4.54
N ASN A 126 11.32 -15.79 -5.74
CA ASN A 126 10.47 -16.11 -6.90
C ASN A 126 9.62 -14.93 -7.42
N TRP A 127 9.96 -13.72 -7.02
CA TRP A 127 9.34 -12.54 -7.62
C TRP A 127 10.11 -12.23 -8.93
N PRO A 128 9.45 -11.68 -9.96
CA PRO A 128 8.07 -11.18 -9.93
C PRO A 128 7.01 -12.22 -10.22
N GLU A 129 7.36 -13.44 -10.69
CA GLU A 129 6.36 -14.41 -11.14
C GLU A 129 5.35 -14.74 -10.04
N LYS A 130 5.84 -14.83 -8.81
CA LYS A 130 5.00 -15.18 -7.66
C LYS A 130 5.06 -14.08 -6.60
N TYR A 131 4.95 -12.82 -7.04
CA TYR A 131 5.00 -11.75 -6.06
C TYR A 131 3.73 -11.72 -5.21
N SER A 132 3.88 -11.14 -4.02
CA SER A 132 2.77 -11.08 -3.08
C SER A 132 1.68 -10.14 -3.59
N LYS A 133 0.46 -10.65 -3.73
CA LYS A 133 -0.70 -9.87 -4.15
C LYS A 133 -1.53 -9.48 -2.94
N LYS A 134 -0.86 -9.23 -1.84
CA LYS A 134 -1.52 -8.84 -0.60
C LYS A 134 -1.58 -7.34 -0.48
N PHE A 135 -2.62 -6.86 0.20
CA PHE A 135 -2.65 -5.51 0.69
C PHE A 135 -2.06 -5.53 2.11
N VAL A 136 -1.29 -4.51 2.44
CA VAL A 136 -0.77 -4.35 3.78
C VAL A 136 -1.40 -3.11 4.39
N LEU A 137 -1.96 -3.25 5.57
CA LEU A 137 -2.59 -2.13 6.26
C LEU A 137 -1.63 -1.56 7.29
N LEU A 138 -1.39 -0.25 7.21
CA LEU A 138 -0.54 0.46 8.16
C LEU A 138 -1.40 1.44 8.97
N ASP A 139 -1.14 1.52 10.26
CA ASP A 139 -1.82 2.49 11.10
C ASP A 139 -1.13 3.86 11.03
N ASP A 140 -1.59 4.80 11.85
CA ASP A 140 -1.11 6.18 11.81
C ASP A 140 0.26 6.39 12.44
N GLU A 141 0.93 5.32 12.84
CA GLU A 141 2.30 5.35 13.34
C GLU A 141 3.23 4.47 12.50
N ALA A 142 2.84 4.20 11.25
CA ALA A 142 3.62 3.38 10.31
C ALA A 142 3.85 1.95 10.82
N ARG A 143 2.84 1.38 11.49
CA ARG A 143 2.91 0.02 12.01
C ARG A 143 2.01 -0.89 11.20
N ILE A 144 2.49 -2.09 10.91
CA ILE A 144 1.72 -3.08 10.15
C ILE A 144 0.66 -3.67 11.04
N CYS A 145 -0.61 -3.57 10.61
CA CYS A 145 -1.75 -4.11 11.33
C CYS A 145 -2.35 -5.35 10.69
N GLY A 146 -2.01 -5.65 9.45
CA GLY A 146 -2.54 -6.83 8.81
C GLY A 146 -2.12 -6.98 7.35
N PHE A 147 -2.28 -8.20 6.88
CA PHE A 147 -2.04 -8.58 5.50
C PHE A 147 -3.34 -9.16 4.95
N TYR A 148 -3.74 -8.75 3.77
CA TYR A 148 -5.05 -9.10 3.20
C TYR A 148 -4.87 -9.57 1.77
N ALA A 149 -5.21 -10.83 1.49
CA ALA A 149 -5.08 -11.37 0.14
C ALA A 149 -6.02 -10.60 -0.80
N SER A 150 -5.50 -10.16 -1.93
CA SER A 150 -6.35 -9.55 -2.95
C SER A 150 -7.13 -10.62 -3.70
N GLY A 151 -8.21 -10.23 -4.36
CA GLY A 151 -9.01 -11.16 -5.17
C GLY A 151 -10.21 -11.73 -4.47
N SER A 152 -10.35 -11.57 -3.17
CA SER A 152 -11.50 -12.06 -2.40
C SER A 152 -12.38 -10.91 -1.95
N PRO A 153 -13.65 -10.86 -2.36
CA PRO A 153 -14.56 -9.81 -1.90
C PRO A 153 -14.75 -9.85 -0.38
N GLU A 154 -14.75 -11.04 0.22
CA GLU A 154 -14.90 -11.18 1.66
C GLU A 154 -13.71 -10.57 2.40
N ILE A 155 -12.51 -10.83 1.93
CA ILE A 155 -11.30 -10.30 2.54
C ILE A 155 -11.25 -8.78 2.34
N LEU A 156 -11.69 -8.29 1.17
CA LEU A 156 -11.74 -6.86 0.93
C LEU A 156 -12.68 -6.16 1.92
N ASN A 157 -13.82 -6.79 2.23
CA ASN A 157 -14.76 -6.26 3.20
C ASN A 157 -14.15 -6.22 4.60
N ILE A 158 -13.36 -7.22 4.95
CA ILE A 158 -12.65 -7.23 6.23
C ILE A 158 -11.65 -6.09 6.28
N LEU A 159 -10.91 -5.88 5.19
CA LEU A 159 -9.97 -4.77 5.10
C LEU A 159 -10.69 -3.43 5.29
N LYS A 160 -11.82 -3.24 4.61
CA LYS A 160 -12.61 -2.02 4.77
C LYS A 160 -13.02 -1.81 6.22
N SER A 161 -13.46 -2.87 6.88
CA SER A 161 -13.86 -2.81 8.28
C SER A 161 -12.69 -2.37 9.16
N HIS A 162 -11.51 -2.92 8.92
CA HIS A 162 -10.33 -2.56 9.70
C HIS A 162 -9.88 -1.13 9.46
N ILE A 163 -10.01 -0.64 8.23
CA ILE A 163 -9.70 0.76 7.92
C ILE A 163 -10.65 1.66 8.71
N TRP A 164 -11.96 1.31 8.76
CA TRP A 164 -12.93 2.07 9.52
C TRP A 164 -12.57 2.11 11.00
N GLU A 165 -12.16 0.98 11.57
CA GLU A 165 -11.76 0.93 12.97
C GLU A 165 -10.57 1.86 13.25
N LEU A 166 -9.54 1.79 12.41
CA LEU A 166 -8.37 2.65 12.58
C LEU A 166 -8.73 4.11 12.41
N SER A 167 -9.60 4.42 11.47
CA SER A 167 -9.98 5.79 11.19
C SER A 167 -10.81 6.38 12.33
N GLY A 168 -11.64 5.58 12.97
CA GLY A 168 -12.37 6.02 14.16
C GLY A 168 -11.44 6.40 15.29
N LYS A 169 -10.40 5.60 15.50
CA LYS A 169 -9.38 5.91 16.52
C LYS A 169 -8.57 7.13 16.12
N ALA A 170 -8.16 7.21 14.85
CA ALA A 170 -7.33 8.31 14.37
C ALA A 170 -8.11 9.62 14.29
N GLY A 171 -9.43 9.56 14.12
CA GLY A 171 -10.26 10.75 14.01
C GLY A 171 -10.58 11.39 15.34
N GLU A 172 -10.30 10.67 16.41
CA GLU A 172 -10.51 11.18 17.76
C GLU A 172 -9.24 11.76 18.32
#